data_4550b3c522b0f483c3cefaa12ad7e4ab
#
_entry.id   4550b3c522b0f483c3cefaa12ad7e4ab
#
_cell.length_a   1.000
_cell.length_b   1.000
_cell.length_c   1.000
_cell.angle_alpha   90.00
_cell.angle_beta   90.00
_cell.angle_gamma   90.00
#
_symmetry.space_group_name_H-M   'P 1'
#
loop_
_entity.id
_entity.type
_entity.pdbx_description
1 polymer ?
#
loop_
_entity_poly.entity_id
_entity_poly.type
_entity_poly.pdbx_seq_one_letter_code
_entity_poly.pdbx_strand_id
1 'polypeptide(L)'
;MSLLTPELLRRLEQFQLLAARRAKSSAKGERRSRARGQSVEFADHRSYVPGDDFRYLDWNLFGRLDKLFLKLYEEERELPVRIFLDASESMTFGEPRKFDFARQVAAAIGYVALCGFDRVSVVPFPNAQGRIQTAQAENNPAASYQQQSAVEGALRSVRGKKSSMQFFQNLNALNAAGGADFNETLRRGALEARHTGLAIVLSDFLDPAGYEAGLTALVGRGFQVNVVQILAPEELAPTTFGDLRLVDSENGGLQEVTFGRYRMKAYQQTVQNFIQRLREYTTKRGINFFMAPSNMDLQDLLLKQLRKSEVWG
;
A
#
# COMPACT_ATOMS: atom_id res chain seq x y z
N MET A 1 7.97 -1.68 20.48
CA MET A 1 7.41 -3.02 20.26
C MET A 1 7.76 -3.48 18.83
N SER A 2 8.05 -4.76 18.62
CA SER A 2 8.25 -5.29 17.25
C SER A 2 6.91 -5.30 16.52
N LEU A 3 6.82 -4.71 15.32
CA LEU A 3 5.59 -4.70 14.51
C LEU A 3 5.16 -6.10 14.07
N LEU A 4 6.14 -6.97 13.82
CA LEU A 4 5.92 -8.34 13.36
C LEU A 4 6.73 -9.32 14.22
N THR A 5 6.19 -10.52 14.40
CA THR A 5 6.88 -11.60 15.11
C THR A 5 7.94 -12.26 14.21
N PRO A 6 9.04 -12.78 14.76
CA PRO A 6 10.06 -13.48 13.97
C PRO A 6 9.50 -14.69 13.19
N GLU A 7 8.52 -15.36 13.74
CA GLU A 7 7.85 -16.48 13.08
C GLU A 7 7.07 -16.03 11.84
N LEU A 8 6.32 -14.93 11.94
CA LEU A 8 5.60 -14.34 10.82
C LEU A 8 6.57 -13.88 9.72
N LEU A 9 7.69 -13.22 10.09
CA LEU A 9 8.71 -12.80 9.13
C LEU A 9 9.25 -13.97 8.31
N ARG A 10 9.56 -15.12 8.94
CA ARG A 10 10.02 -16.32 8.23
C ARG A 10 8.98 -16.85 7.24
N ARG A 11 7.70 -16.81 7.58
CA ARG A 11 6.62 -17.21 6.67
C ARG A 11 6.48 -16.23 5.50
N LEU A 12 6.58 -14.94 5.78
CA LEU A 12 6.46 -13.89 4.75
C LEU A 12 7.58 -13.93 3.71
N GLU A 13 8.76 -14.44 4.06
CA GLU A 13 9.89 -14.60 3.11
C GLU A 13 9.58 -15.57 1.95
N GLN A 14 8.60 -16.45 2.13
CA GLN A 14 8.19 -17.41 1.09
C GLN A 14 7.22 -16.82 0.06
N PHE A 15 6.70 -15.61 0.32
CA PHE A 15 5.73 -14.95 -0.56
C PHE A 15 6.41 -13.93 -1.48
N GLN A 16 5.82 -13.75 -2.66
CA GLN A 16 6.18 -12.71 -3.61
C GLN A 16 4.93 -11.95 -4.04
N LEU A 17 5.07 -10.67 -4.38
CA LEU A 17 3.97 -9.87 -4.92
C LEU A 17 3.71 -10.27 -6.38
N LEU A 18 2.50 -10.74 -6.67
CA LEU A 18 2.15 -11.25 -8.02
C LEU A 18 2.00 -10.17 -9.09
N ALA A 19 1.78 -8.92 -8.72
CA ALA A 19 1.67 -7.82 -9.68
C ALA A 19 2.88 -7.72 -10.62
N ALA A 20 4.06 -8.12 -10.15
CA ALA A 20 5.28 -8.19 -10.96
C ALA A 20 5.17 -9.13 -12.17
N ARG A 21 4.41 -10.23 -12.05
CA ARG A 21 4.27 -11.22 -13.16
C ARG A 21 3.34 -10.74 -14.27
N ARG A 22 2.26 -10.02 -13.96
CA ARG A 22 1.35 -9.49 -15.00
C ARG A 22 2.00 -8.39 -15.84
N ALA A 23 2.86 -7.57 -15.28
CA ALA A 23 3.63 -6.58 -16.04
C ALA A 23 4.61 -7.22 -17.04
N LYS A 24 5.12 -8.43 -16.75
CA LYS A 24 6.01 -9.19 -17.66
C LYS A 24 5.28 -9.74 -18.89
N SER A 25 4.01 -10.12 -18.79
CA SER A 25 3.25 -10.73 -19.89
C SER A 25 2.58 -9.73 -20.83
N SER A 26 2.38 -8.48 -20.42
CA SER A 26 1.68 -7.46 -21.22
C SER A 26 2.61 -6.63 -22.13
N ALA A 27 3.92 -6.77 -22.01
CA ALA A 27 4.88 -6.03 -22.84
C ALA A 27 5.25 -6.78 -24.14
N LYS A 28 4.25 -7.22 -24.90
CA LYS A 28 4.39 -7.54 -26.32
C LYS A 28 4.26 -6.21 -27.10
N GLY A 29 5.33 -5.48 -27.21
CA GLY A 29 5.34 -4.24 -27.97
C GLY A 29 6.60 -3.41 -27.69
N GLU A 30 7.50 -3.41 -28.66
CA GLU A 30 8.57 -2.43 -28.91
C GLU A 30 8.63 -1.23 -27.95
N ARG A 31 9.47 -1.29 -26.92
CA ARG A 31 10.07 -0.09 -26.36
C ARG A 31 11.53 -0.39 -25.97
N ARG A 32 12.43 0.18 -26.76
CA ARG A 32 13.86 0.28 -26.47
C ARG A 32 14.06 0.92 -25.09
N SER A 33 14.40 0.16 -24.08
CA SER A 33 14.87 0.69 -22.80
C SER A 33 16.37 0.84 -22.85
N ARG A 34 16.88 2.08 -22.81
CA ARG A 34 18.27 2.40 -22.52
C ARG A 34 18.44 2.46 -21.01
N ALA A 35 18.51 1.31 -20.34
CA ALA A 35 18.89 1.27 -18.93
C ALA A 35 20.26 0.58 -18.81
N ARG A 36 21.29 1.36 -18.48
CA ARG A 36 22.61 0.84 -18.08
C ARG A 36 22.50 0.34 -16.64
N GLY A 37 22.79 -0.95 -16.40
CA GLY A 37 23.14 -1.47 -15.08
C GLY A 37 22.16 -2.41 -14.41
N GLN A 38 21.26 -3.09 -15.13
CA GLN A 38 20.46 -4.17 -14.56
C GLN A 38 21.02 -5.53 -15.00
N SER A 39 21.05 -6.48 -14.06
CA SER A 39 21.36 -7.89 -14.35
C SER A 39 20.25 -8.41 -15.26
N VAL A 40 20.63 -8.76 -16.47
CA VAL A 40 19.73 -9.35 -17.45
C VAL A 40 19.99 -10.84 -17.39
N GLU A 41 19.04 -11.61 -16.83
CA GLU A 41 19.15 -13.06 -16.80
C GLU A 41 18.67 -13.67 -18.12
N PHE A 42 19.40 -14.66 -18.60
CA PHE A 42 18.98 -15.42 -19.77
C PHE A 42 17.69 -16.19 -19.45
N ALA A 43 16.64 -15.98 -20.25
CA ALA A 43 15.34 -16.63 -20.05
C ALA A 43 15.15 -17.83 -20.97
N ASP A 44 15.30 -17.66 -22.28
CA ASP A 44 14.99 -18.68 -23.27
C ASP A 44 15.56 -18.30 -24.66
N HIS A 45 15.44 -19.21 -25.61
CA HIS A 45 15.73 -19.01 -27.03
C HIS A 45 14.44 -18.95 -27.85
N ARG A 46 14.36 -17.98 -28.76
CA ARG A 46 13.30 -17.90 -29.77
C ARG A 46 13.90 -17.98 -31.16
N SER A 47 13.22 -18.69 -32.08
CA SER A 47 13.62 -18.70 -33.49
C SER A 47 13.61 -17.26 -34.05
N TYR A 48 14.64 -16.94 -34.80
CA TYR A 48 14.77 -15.67 -35.50
C TYR A 48 13.64 -15.47 -36.53
N VAL A 49 13.10 -14.26 -36.57
CA VAL A 49 12.14 -13.83 -37.58
C VAL A 49 12.75 -12.64 -38.32
N PRO A 50 12.62 -12.54 -39.66
CA PRO A 50 13.12 -11.41 -40.43
C PRO A 50 12.66 -10.04 -39.84
N GLY A 51 13.65 -9.17 -39.53
CA GLY A 51 13.40 -7.90 -38.85
C GLY A 51 13.87 -7.87 -37.38
N ASP A 52 14.21 -8.99 -36.80
CA ASP A 52 14.77 -9.06 -35.44
C ASP A 52 16.22 -8.50 -35.40
N ASP A 53 16.63 -7.99 -34.23
CA ASP A 53 17.95 -7.40 -34.02
C ASP A 53 19.04 -8.49 -33.89
N PHE A 54 19.97 -8.53 -34.84
CA PHE A 54 21.08 -9.51 -34.89
C PHE A 54 22.00 -9.48 -33.66
N ARG A 55 22.01 -8.44 -32.88
CA ARG A 55 22.85 -8.33 -31.66
C ARG A 55 22.45 -9.34 -30.58
N TYR A 56 21.24 -9.85 -30.62
CA TYR A 56 20.73 -10.86 -29.69
C TYR A 56 20.80 -12.28 -30.24
N LEU A 57 21.38 -12.49 -31.42
CA LEU A 57 21.58 -13.83 -31.97
C LEU A 57 22.56 -14.65 -31.14
N ASP A 58 22.21 -15.92 -30.90
CA ASP A 58 23.12 -16.90 -30.32
C ASP A 58 23.97 -17.56 -31.37
N TRP A 59 25.15 -17.02 -31.62
CA TRP A 59 26.08 -17.53 -32.58
C TRP A 59 26.63 -18.93 -32.21
N ASN A 60 26.67 -19.29 -30.92
CA ASN A 60 27.08 -20.63 -30.47
C ASN A 60 26.00 -21.67 -30.81
N LEU A 61 24.73 -21.30 -30.68
CA LEU A 61 23.62 -22.18 -31.03
C LEU A 61 23.51 -22.34 -32.56
N PHE A 62 23.75 -21.26 -33.30
CA PHE A 62 23.82 -21.30 -34.77
C PHE A 62 24.93 -22.28 -35.25
N GLY A 63 26.11 -22.21 -34.68
CA GLY A 63 27.20 -23.11 -35.05
C GLY A 63 26.95 -24.60 -34.77
N ARG A 64 25.99 -24.93 -33.90
CA ARG A 64 25.63 -26.31 -33.55
C ARG A 64 24.40 -26.84 -34.31
N LEU A 65 23.41 -25.99 -34.54
CA LEU A 65 22.10 -26.39 -35.03
C LEU A 65 21.81 -25.90 -36.45
N ASP A 66 22.65 -25.04 -37.00
CA ASP A 66 22.46 -24.38 -38.31
C ASP A 66 21.10 -23.64 -38.41
N LYS A 67 20.62 -23.14 -37.28
CA LYS A 67 19.38 -22.38 -37.15
C LYS A 67 19.61 -21.12 -36.33
N LEU A 68 19.00 -20.02 -36.77
CA LEU A 68 19.11 -18.74 -36.09
C LEU A 68 18.16 -18.66 -34.90
N PHE A 69 18.71 -18.45 -33.71
CA PHE A 69 17.97 -18.25 -32.47
C PHE A 69 18.36 -16.92 -31.83
N LEU A 70 17.37 -16.22 -31.26
CA LEU A 70 17.57 -15.05 -30.43
C LEU A 70 17.59 -15.43 -28.95
N LYS A 71 18.54 -14.87 -28.22
CA LYS A 71 18.55 -14.92 -26.75
C LYS A 71 17.43 -14.02 -26.22
N LEU A 72 16.47 -14.60 -25.54
CA LEU A 72 15.50 -13.87 -24.75
C LEU A 72 16.07 -13.66 -23.37
N TYR A 73 16.00 -12.44 -22.90
CA TYR A 73 16.43 -12.08 -21.57
C TYR A 73 15.24 -11.64 -20.75
N GLU A 74 15.13 -12.12 -19.51
CA GLU A 74 14.22 -11.56 -18.53
C GLU A 74 14.86 -10.33 -17.89
N GLU A 75 14.24 -9.19 -18.08
CA GLU A 75 14.58 -7.97 -17.36
C GLU A 75 13.82 -8.02 -16.02
N GLU A 76 14.53 -8.22 -14.91
CA GLU A 76 13.95 -8.05 -13.59
C GLU A 76 13.53 -6.59 -13.42
N ARG A 77 12.24 -6.33 -13.57
CA ARG A 77 11.68 -4.99 -13.30
C ARG A 77 11.27 -4.91 -11.85
N GLU A 78 11.90 -3.97 -11.13
CA GLU A 78 11.43 -3.58 -9.82
C GLU A 78 9.97 -3.19 -9.88
N LEU A 79 9.15 -3.74 -8.99
CA LEU A 79 7.77 -3.29 -8.78
C LEU A 79 7.79 -2.13 -7.78
N PRO A 80 7.38 -0.91 -8.17
CA PRO A 80 7.15 0.15 -7.21
C PRO A 80 5.91 -0.18 -6.37
N VAL A 81 6.09 -0.32 -5.07
CA VAL A 81 5.03 -0.54 -4.08
C VAL A 81 4.87 0.73 -3.26
N ARG A 82 3.70 1.35 -3.35
CA ARG A 82 3.37 2.56 -2.61
C ARG A 82 2.23 2.27 -1.64
N ILE A 83 2.52 2.41 -0.35
CA ILE A 83 1.57 2.18 0.74
C ILE A 83 1.07 3.54 1.22
N PHE A 84 -0.20 3.85 0.99
CA PHE A 84 -0.89 4.99 1.57
C PHE A 84 -1.45 4.56 2.91
N LEU A 85 -0.96 5.16 3.99
CA LEU A 85 -1.30 4.78 5.36
C LEU A 85 -2.06 5.92 6.03
N ASP A 86 -3.31 5.67 6.35
CA ASP A 86 -4.12 6.58 7.12
C ASP A 86 -3.59 6.70 8.55
N ALA A 87 -3.24 7.91 8.93
CA ALA A 87 -2.75 8.30 10.24
C ALA A 87 -3.61 9.44 10.84
N SER A 88 -4.88 9.55 10.43
CA SER A 88 -5.84 10.49 11.01
C SER A 88 -6.19 10.13 12.45
N GLU A 89 -6.79 11.07 13.17
CA GLU A 89 -7.21 10.87 14.56
C GLU A 89 -8.23 9.74 14.68
N SER A 90 -9.12 9.57 13.70
CA SER A 90 -10.11 8.49 13.67
C SER A 90 -9.47 7.10 13.74
N MET A 91 -8.25 6.94 13.21
CA MET A 91 -7.50 5.69 13.25
C MET A 91 -6.97 5.34 14.64
N THR A 92 -7.01 6.24 15.62
CA THR A 92 -6.63 5.96 17.02
C THR A 92 -7.70 5.14 17.76
N PHE A 93 -8.92 5.08 17.21
CA PHE A 93 -10.05 4.41 17.82
C PHE A 93 -9.94 2.87 17.78
N GLY A 94 -10.62 2.23 18.75
CA GLY A 94 -10.77 0.79 18.88
C GLY A 94 -9.69 0.11 19.73
N GLU A 95 -9.98 -1.14 20.16
CA GLU A 95 -9.04 -1.99 20.87
C GLU A 95 -9.02 -3.40 20.26
N PRO A 96 -7.92 -3.78 19.56
CA PRO A 96 -6.71 -2.99 19.27
C PRO A 96 -6.99 -1.80 18.33
N ARG A 97 -6.17 -0.73 18.45
CA ARG A 97 -6.32 0.48 17.65
C ARG A 97 -6.20 0.19 16.15
N LYS A 98 -7.06 0.78 15.34
CA LYS A 98 -7.02 0.65 13.88
C LYS A 98 -5.64 1.00 13.31
N PHE A 99 -5.01 2.07 13.81
CA PHE A 99 -3.69 2.50 13.36
C PHE A 99 -2.58 1.50 13.65
N ASP A 100 -2.60 0.84 14.81
CA ASP A 100 -1.59 -0.18 15.15
C ASP A 100 -1.69 -1.38 14.23
N PHE A 101 -2.91 -1.83 13.94
CA PHE A 101 -3.15 -2.88 12.96
C PHE A 101 -2.75 -2.46 11.54
N ALA A 102 -3.10 -1.24 11.11
CA ALA A 102 -2.69 -0.70 9.82
C ALA A 102 -1.16 -0.66 9.63
N ARG A 103 -0.41 -0.26 10.67
CA ARG A 103 1.05 -0.31 10.67
C ARG A 103 1.61 -1.72 10.54
N GLN A 104 1.00 -2.69 11.20
CA GLN A 104 1.39 -4.10 11.09
C GLN A 104 1.14 -4.63 9.66
N VAL A 105 -0.01 -4.31 9.06
CA VAL A 105 -0.33 -4.66 7.67
C VAL A 105 0.68 -4.01 6.71
N ALA A 106 0.97 -2.72 6.89
CA ALA A 106 1.97 -1.99 6.09
C ALA A 106 3.37 -2.61 6.22
N ALA A 107 3.77 -2.99 7.46
CA ALA A 107 5.04 -3.64 7.72
C ALA A 107 5.15 -4.99 7.02
N ALA A 108 4.10 -5.81 7.08
CA ALA A 108 4.09 -7.13 6.46
C ALA A 108 4.16 -7.05 4.92
N ILE A 109 3.34 -6.20 4.31
CA ILE A 109 3.33 -6.00 2.86
C ILE A 109 4.67 -5.43 2.38
N GLY A 110 5.18 -4.41 3.08
CA GLY A 110 6.47 -3.82 2.76
C GLY A 110 7.62 -4.83 2.90
N TYR A 111 7.58 -5.70 3.91
CA TYR A 111 8.60 -6.73 4.10
C TYR A 111 8.63 -7.75 2.94
N VAL A 112 7.46 -8.22 2.50
CA VAL A 112 7.37 -9.14 1.34
C VAL A 112 7.93 -8.47 0.08
N ALA A 113 7.58 -7.21 -0.17
CA ALA A 113 8.12 -6.45 -1.30
C ALA A 113 9.65 -6.31 -1.20
N LEU A 114 10.19 -5.99 -0.02
CA LEU A 114 11.64 -5.87 0.20
C LEU A 114 12.37 -7.20 0.03
N CYS A 115 11.76 -8.33 0.39
CA CYS A 115 12.30 -9.66 0.13
C CYS A 115 12.34 -9.98 -1.36
N GLY A 116 11.35 -9.51 -2.13
CA GLY A 116 11.30 -9.60 -3.59
C GLY A 116 12.18 -8.57 -4.33
N PHE A 117 13.01 -7.81 -3.62
CA PHE A 117 13.83 -6.71 -4.16
C PHE A 117 13.02 -5.59 -4.80
N ASP A 118 11.74 -5.50 -4.51
CA ASP A 118 10.87 -4.42 -4.94
C ASP A 118 11.18 -3.11 -4.20
N ARG A 119 10.67 -2.01 -4.75
CA ARG A 119 10.86 -0.67 -4.20
C ARG A 119 9.64 -0.26 -3.40
N VAL A 120 9.80 -0.07 -2.10
CA VAL A 120 8.71 0.25 -1.17
C VAL A 120 8.78 1.70 -0.71
N SER A 121 7.64 2.39 -0.71
CA SER A 121 7.46 3.70 -0.10
C SER A 121 6.18 3.74 0.72
N VAL A 122 6.20 4.48 1.84
CA VAL A 122 5.00 4.74 2.66
C VAL A 122 4.66 6.22 2.56
N VAL A 123 3.39 6.51 2.32
CA VAL A 123 2.82 7.85 2.26
C VAL A 123 1.78 7.96 3.36
N PRO A 124 2.14 8.43 4.57
CA PRO A 124 1.17 8.65 5.63
C PRO A 124 0.32 9.89 5.30
N PHE A 125 -0.95 9.84 5.66
CA PHE A 125 -1.85 11.00 5.59
C PHE A 125 -2.75 11.04 6.84
N PRO A 126 -3.10 12.22 7.33
CA PRO A 126 -2.69 13.53 6.85
C PRO A 126 -1.17 13.70 6.89
N ASN A 127 -0.66 14.56 6.03
CA ASN A 127 0.77 14.70 5.78
C ASN A 127 1.53 14.95 7.09
N ALA A 128 2.46 14.05 7.44
CA ALA A 128 3.24 14.13 8.68
C ALA A 128 4.14 15.39 8.79
N GLN A 129 4.29 16.15 7.70
CA GLN A 129 5.11 17.36 7.65
C GLN A 129 4.66 18.45 8.62
N GLY A 130 3.39 18.55 8.96
CA GLY A 130 2.88 19.53 9.92
C GLY A 130 3.18 19.21 11.39
N ARG A 131 3.55 17.99 11.73
CA ARG A 131 3.57 17.52 13.13
C ARG A 131 4.92 17.57 13.81
N ILE A 132 6.01 17.46 13.08
CA ILE A 132 7.35 17.58 13.63
C ILE A 132 7.69 19.06 13.89
N GLN A 133 6.97 20.00 13.23
CA GLN A 133 7.19 21.44 13.36
C GLN A 133 6.78 22.01 14.72
N THR A 134 5.80 21.41 15.42
CA THR A 134 5.24 22.05 16.63
C THR A 134 6.05 21.86 17.91
N ALA A 135 6.93 20.87 17.98
CA ALA A 135 7.69 20.61 19.22
C ALA A 135 9.13 21.17 19.23
N GLN A 136 9.73 21.47 18.06
CA GLN A 136 11.15 21.88 18.00
C GLN A 136 11.42 23.12 17.14
N ALA A 137 10.45 23.67 16.43
CA ALA A 137 10.63 24.80 15.50
C ALA A 137 10.72 26.17 16.21
N GLU A 138 10.41 26.24 17.50
CA GLU A 138 10.48 27.52 18.23
C GLU A 138 11.90 28.07 18.43
N ASN A 139 12.95 27.28 18.20
CA ASN A 139 14.32 27.70 18.53
C ASN A 139 15.34 27.72 17.36
N ASN A 140 15.06 27.24 16.15
CA ASN A 140 16.02 27.36 15.03
C ASN A 140 15.43 27.14 13.63
N PRO A 141 15.19 28.20 12.84
CA PRO A 141 14.59 28.09 11.49
C PRO A 141 15.47 27.38 10.44
N ALA A 142 16.79 27.29 10.63
CA ALA A 142 17.69 26.59 9.70
C ALA A 142 17.69 25.07 9.95
N ALA A 143 17.40 24.61 11.14
CA ALA A 143 17.27 23.17 11.46
C ALA A 143 15.98 22.57 10.89
N SER A 144 14.93 23.38 10.71
CA SER A 144 13.65 22.92 10.15
C SER A 144 13.75 22.47 8.70
N TYR A 145 14.55 23.11 7.86
CA TYR A 145 14.76 22.73 6.44
C TYR A 145 15.56 21.43 6.31
N GLN A 146 16.55 21.18 7.15
CA GLN A 146 17.34 19.94 7.12
C GLN A 146 16.57 18.76 7.72
N GLN A 147 15.74 19.00 8.74
CA GLN A 147 14.86 17.96 9.31
C GLN A 147 13.67 17.63 8.40
N GLN A 148 13.08 18.61 7.71
CA GLN A 148 12.07 18.35 6.68
C GLN A 148 12.60 17.45 5.57
N SER A 149 13.82 17.70 5.10
CA SER A 149 14.46 16.84 4.08
C SER A 149 14.81 15.45 4.63
N ALA A 150 15.14 15.33 5.91
CA ALA A 150 15.47 14.05 6.53
C ALA A 150 14.22 13.20 6.77
N VAL A 151 13.08 13.81 7.17
CA VAL A 151 11.81 13.10 7.37
C VAL A 151 11.17 12.72 6.02
N GLU A 152 11.20 13.59 5.02
CA GLU A 152 10.87 13.22 3.64
C GLU A 152 11.79 12.12 3.11
N GLY A 153 13.06 12.12 3.46
CA GLY A 153 14.02 11.08 3.14
C GLY A 153 13.76 9.76 3.87
N ALA A 154 13.27 9.79 5.10
CA ALA A 154 13.03 8.60 5.92
C ALA A 154 11.81 7.76 5.45
N LEU A 155 10.80 8.41 4.85
CA LEU A 155 9.64 7.75 4.24
C LEU A 155 9.83 7.49 2.74
N ARG A 156 10.97 7.92 2.18
CA ARG A 156 11.31 7.66 0.78
C ARG A 156 11.56 6.18 0.54
N SER A 157 11.37 5.83 -0.69
CA SER A 157 11.51 4.53 -1.28
C SER A 157 12.77 3.78 -0.81
N VAL A 158 12.59 2.65 -0.16
CA VAL A 158 13.64 1.71 0.26
C VAL A 158 13.58 0.43 -0.57
N ARG A 159 14.70 -0.30 -0.68
CA ARG A 159 14.82 -1.51 -1.48
C ARG A 159 15.66 -2.57 -0.78
N GLY A 160 15.27 -3.83 -0.98
CA GLY A 160 15.99 -5.01 -0.53
C GLY A 160 15.85 -5.31 0.96
N LYS A 161 15.96 -6.57 1.32
CA LYS A 161 15.74 -7.09 2.69
C LYS A 161 16.58 -6.38 3.75
N LYS A 162 17.79 -5.91 3.42
CA LYS A 162 18.67 -5.19 4.37
C LYS A 162 18.03 -3.89 4.87
N SER A 163 17.14 -3.27 4.10
CA SER A 163 16.45 -2.04 4.48
C SER A 163 15.23 -2.27 5.37
N SER A 164 14.86 -3.52 5.68
CA SER A 164 13.64 -3.83 6.44
C SER A 164 13.66 -3.25 7.86
N MET A 165 14.82 -3.25 8.53
CA MET A 165 14.93 -2.69 9.88
C MET A 165 14.64 -1.18 9.88
N GLN A 166 15.22 -0.44 8.95
CA GLN A 166 14.96 0.99 8.79
C GLN A 166 13.49 1.26 8.43
N PHE A 167 12.92 0.43 7.57
CA PHE A 167 11.51 0.50 7.19
C PHE A 167 10.59 0.33 8.41
N PHE A 168 10.85 -0.65 9.27
CA PHE A 168 10.09 -0.87 10.50
C PHE A 168 10.28 0.26 11.52
N GLN A 169 11.49 0.80 11.66
CA GLN A 169 11.75 1.94 12.52
C GLN A 169 10.95 3.17 12.07
N ASN A 170 10.91 3.43 10.77
CA ASN A 170 10.14 4.53 10.20
C ASN A 170 8.63 4.37 10.44
N LEU A 171 8.09 3.15 10.26
CA LEU A 171 6.68 2.87 10.57
C LEU A 171 6.36 3.03 12.07
N ASN A 172 7.28 2.61 12.96
CA ASN A 172 7.11 2.78 14.40
C ASN A 172 7.14 4.23 14.85
N ALA A 173 7.83 5.09 14.12
CA ALA A 173 7.91 6.53 14.42
C ALA A 173 6.64 7.30 14.02
N LEU A 174 5.76 6.70 13.20
CA LEU A 174 4.51 7.33 12.81
C LEU A 174 3.50 7.35 13.97
N ASN A 175 2.84 8.47 14.13
CA ASN A 175 1.74 8.66 15.08
C ASN A 175 0.49 9.11 14.33
N ALA A 176 -0.66 8.60 14.76
CA ALA A 176 -1.95 9.03 14.23
C ALA A 176 -2.43 10.31 14.95
N ALA A 177 -2.83 11.32 14.22
CA ALA A 177 -3.46 12.55 14.72
C ALA A 177 -3.96 13.46 13.57
N GLY A 178 -4.94 14.36 13.81
CA GLY A 178 -5.48 15.36 12.87
C GLY A 178 -6.51 14.79 11.90
N GLY A 179 -7.12 15.68 11.11
CA GLY A 179 -8.11 15.31 10.12
C GLY A 179 -7.50 14.63 8.90
N ALA A 180 -8.27 13.78 8.22
CA ALA A 180 -7.85 13.14 6.98
C ALA A 180 -7.79 14.14 5.82
N ASP A 181 -6.82 13.96 4.93
CA ASP A 181 -6.73 14.61 3.62
C ASP A 181 -6.64 13.56 2.50
N PHE A 182 -7.50 12.55 2.60
CA PHE A 182 -7.49 11.33 1.80
C PHE A 182 -7.35 11.59 0.30
N ASN A 183 -8.30 12.33 -0.27
CA ASN A 183 -8.36 12.54 -1.72
C ASN A 183 -7.15 13.33 -2.24
N GLU A 184 -6.71 14.36 -1.52
CA GLU A 184 -5.58 15.19 -1.94
C GLU A 184 -4.26 14.40 -1.88
N THR A 185 -4.06 13.62 -0.80
CA THR A 185 -2.83 12.81 -0.68
C THR A 185 -2.73 11.74 -1.77
N LEU A 186 -3.83 11.03 -2.06
CA LEU A 186 -3.81 10.01 -3.11
C LEU A 186 -3.61 10.64 -4.49
N ARG A 187 -4.26 11.78 -4.77
CA ARG A 187 -4.09 12.54 -6.01
C ARG A 187 -2.64 13.00 -6.19
N ARG A 188 -2.05 13.60 -5.16
CA ARG A 188 -0.66 14.03 -5.18
C ARG A 188 0.29 12.85 -5.36
N GLY A 189 0.05 11.75 -4.65
CA GLY A 189 0.81 10.52 -4.81
C GLY A 189 0.74 9.93 -6.21
N ALA A 190 -0.41 10.04 -6.88
CA ALA A 190 -0.56 9.64 -8.28
C ALA A 190 0.26 10.52 -9.23
N LEU A 191 0.24 11.85 -9.02
CA LEU A 191 0.95 12.83 -9.87
C LEU A 191 2.48 12.76 -9.73
N GLU A 192 2.97 12.60 -8.50
CA GLU A 192 4.41 12.53 -8.20
C GLU A 192 5.06 11.21 -8.62
N ALA A 193 4.27 10.20 -8.95
CA ALA A 193 4.78 8.89 -9.31
C ALA A 193 5.51 8.93 -10.68
N ARG A 194 6.81 8.68 -10.68
CA ARG A 194 7.59 8.50 -11.91
C ARG A 194 7.25 7.19 -12.62
N HIS A 195 7.01 6.14 -11.85
CA HIS A 195 6.63 4.82 -12.32
C HIS A 195 5.38 4.35 -11.59
N THR A 196 4.51 3.68 -12.30
CA THR A 196 3.31 3.06 -11.75
C THR A 196 3.62 1.62 -11.34
N GLY A 197 2.93 1.13 -10.34
CA GLY A 197 3.09 -0.20 -9.80
C GLY A 197 1.91 -0.55 -8.90
N LEU A 198 2.19 -1.08 -7.73
CA LEU A 198 1.19 -1.45 -6.75
C LEU A 198 0.93 -0.27 -5.80
N ALA A 199 -0.33 0.16 -5.68
CA ALA A 199 -0.77 1.09 -4.65
C ALA A 199 -1.64 0.35 -3.63
N ILE A 200 -1.30 0.47 -2.35
CA ILE A 200 -2.03 -0.16 -1.24
C ILE A 200 -2.53 0.95 -0.35
N VAL A 201 -3.84 1.03 -0.15
CA VAL A 201 -4.48 2.07 0.65
C VAL A 201 -5.04 1.42 1.91
N LEU A 202 -4.54 1.85 3.07
CA LEU A 202 -4.91 1.36 4.39
C LEU A 202 -5.62 2.49 5.14
N SER A 203 -6.94 2.39 5.33
CA SER A 203 -7.78 3.43 5.96
C SER A 203 -9.09 2.84 6.44
N ASP A 204 -9.83 3.55 7.28
CA ASP A 204 -11.24 3.27 7.57
C ASP A 204 -12.18 3.82 6.48
N PHE A 205 -11.69 4.73 5.61
CA PHE A 205 -12.44 5.39 4.53
C PHE A 205 -13.60 6.28 5.02
N LEU A 206 -13.54 6.76 6.25
CA LEU A 206 -14.59 7.59 6.86
C LEU A 206 -14.40 9.10 6.63
N ASP A 207 -13.46 9.51 5.76
CA ASP A 207 -13.29 10.92 5.39
C ASP A 207 -14.60 11.51 4.86
N PRO A 208 -15.10 12.62 5.44
CA PRO A 208 -16.33 13.30 4.97
C PRO A 208 -16.29 13.73 3.49
N ALA A 209 -15.09 14.01 2.95
CA ALA A 209 -14.91 14.34 1.52
C ALA A 209 -15.03 13.11 0.59
N GLY A 210 -15.25 11.92 1.16
CA GLY A 210 -15.31 10.65 0.41
C GLY A 210 -13.94 10.15 -0.04
N TYR A 211 -13.94 9.10 -0.84
CA TYR A 211 -12.72 8.38 -1.26
C TYR A 211 -12.58 8.26 -2.79
N GLU A 212 -13.62 8.64 -3.50
CA GLU A 212 -13.78 8.35 -4.92
C GLU A 212 -12.75 9.07 -5.80
N ALA A 213 -12.48 10.34 -5.50
CA ALA A 213 -11.58 11.16 -6.31
C ALA A 213 -10.12 10.67 -6.20
N GLY A 214 -9.67 10.34 -4.99
CA GLY A 214 -8.33 9.83 -4.73
C GLY A 214 -8.09 8.46 -5.37
N LEU A 215 -9.01 7.51 -5.19
CA LEU A 215 -8.91 6.18 -5.80
C LEU A 215 -8.98 6.24 -7.33
N THR A 216 -9.84 7.10 -7.90
CA THR A 216 -9.92 7.31 -9.34
C THR A 216 -8.60 7.88 -9.90
N ALA A 217 -7.95 8.79 -9.18
CA ALA A 217 -6.66 9.35 -9.60
C ALA A 217 -5.56 8.28 -9.68
N LEU A 218 -5.49 7.36 -8.70
CA LEU A 218 -4.53 6.26 -8.71
C LEU A 218 -4.78 5.30 -9.89
N VAL A 219 -6.03 4.87 -10.10
CA VAL A 219 -6.40 4.00 -11.23
C VAL A 219 -6.13 4.69 -12.56
N GLY A 220 -6.54 5.95 -12.71
CA GLY A 220 -6.31 6.74 -13.93
C GLY A 220 -4.82 6.95 -14.25
N ARG A 221 -3.95 6.96 -13.23
CA ARG A 221 -2.49 7.00 -13.42
C ARG A 221 -1.92 5.65 -13.87
N GLY A 222 -2.65 4.55 -13.70
CA GLY A 222 -2.24 3.20 -14.07
C GLY A 222 -1.65 2.38 -12.93
N PHE A 223 -1.95 2.72 -11.66
CA PHE A 223 -1.63 1.86 -10.54
C PHE A 223 -2.56 0.66 -10.47
N GLN A 224 -2.03 -0.48 -10.08
CA GLN A 224 -2.85 -1.58 -9.55
C GLN A 224 -3.19 -1.25 -8.10
N VAL A 225 -4.46 -0.92 -7.84
CA VAL A 225 -4.89 -0.42 -6.55
C VAL A 225 -5.47 -1.57 -5.71
N ASN A 226 -5.03 -1.66 -4.46
CA ASN A 226 -5.58 -2.55 -3.44
C ASN A 226 -6.00 -1.72 -2.24
N VAL A 227 -7.21 -1.94 -1.78
CA VAL A 227 -7.82 -1.24 -0.65
C VAL A 227 -8.01 -2.21 0.50
N VAL A 228 -7.50 -1.84 1.67
CA VAL A 228 -7.78 -2.54 2.93
C VAL A 228 -8.54 -1.57 3.83
N GLN A 229 -9.84 -1.79 3.96
CA GLN A 229 -10.67 -1.07 4.90
C GLN A 229 -10.48 -1.66 6.30
N ILE A 230 -10.06 -0.82 7.24
CA ILE A 230 -9.79 -1.23 8.62
C ILE A 230 -10.83 -0.58 9.54
N LEU A 231 -11.64 -1.40 10.20
CA LEU A 231 -12.65 -0.94 11.12
C LEU A 231 -12.41 -1.57 12.50
N ALA A 232 -12.75 -0.83 13.56
CA ALA A 232 -12.70 -1.38 14.90
C ALA A 232 -13.90 -2.33 15.14
N PRO A 233 -13.74 -3.37 15.98
CA PRO A 233 -14.87 -4.23 16.36
C PRO A 233 -16.06 -3.45 16.92
N GLU A 234 -15.78 -2.38 17.66
CA GLU A 234 -16.78 -1.48 18.26
C GLU A 234 -17.55 -0.67 17.19
N GLU A 235 -16.93 -0.38 16.07
CA GLU A 235 -17.60 0.26 14.92
C GLU A 235 -18.48 -0.74 14.16
N LEU A 236 -18.08 -2.00 14.08
CA LEU A 236 -18.86 -3.04 13.41
C LEU A 236 -20.06 -3.50 14.26
N ALA A 237 -19.85 -3.64 15.55
CA ALA A 237 -20.85 -4.12 16.50
C ALA A 237 -20.72 -3.39 17.85
N PRO A 238 -21.25 -2.15 17.96
CA PRO A 238 -21.23 -1.42 19.22
C PRO A 238 -21.94 -2.23 20.32
N THR A 239 -21.33 -2.31 21.48
CA THR A 239 -21.89 -3.01 22.65
C THR A 239 -22.49 -2.09 23.69
N THR A 240 -22.29 -0.79 23.53
CA THR A 240 -22.70 0.23 24.49
C THR A 240 -24.16 0.64 24.25
N PHE A 241 -24.97 0.58 25.29
CA PHE A 241 -26.39 0.98 25.30
C PHE A 241 -26.60 2.15 26.27
N GLY A 242 -27.62 2.96 26.03
CA GLY A 242 -28.02 4.05 26.90
C GLY A 242 -27.71 5.42 26.30
N ASP A 243 -27.69 6.42 27.18
CA ASP A 243 -27.38 7.78 26.77
C ASP A 243 -25.87 7.96 26.63
N LEU A 244 -25.43 8.22 25.40
CA LEU A 244 -24.02 8.38 25.04
C LEU A 244 -23.77 9.81 24.60
N ARG A 245 -22.63 10.32 25.01
CA ARG A 245 -22.07 11.57 24.51
C ARG A 245 -20.99 11.24 23.50
N LEU A 246 -21.33 11.37 22.23
CA LEU A 246 -20.38 11.16 21.15
C LEU A 246 -19.52 12.42 20.96
N VAL A 247 -18.22 12.22 20.85
CA VAL A 247 -17.25 13.28 20.56
C VAL A 247 -16.66 12.95 19.20
N ASP A 248 -16.79 13.89 18.26
CA ASP A 248 -16.09 13.78 16.98
C ASP A 248 -14.59 13.96 17.24
N SER A 249 -13.81 12.96 16.87
CA SER A 249 -12.36 12.91 17.13
C SER A 249 -11.57 13.97 16.34
N GLU A 250 -12.09 14.43 15.20
CA GLU A 250 -11.37 15.33 14.30
C GLU A 250 -11.69 16.81 14.56
N ASN A 251 -12.95 17.14 14.87
CA ASN A 251 -13.40 18.51 15.06
C ASN A 251 -13.89 18.84 16.49
N GLY A 252 -13.91 17.85 17.38
CA GLY A 252 -14.34 18.01 18.77
C GLY A 252 -15.86 18.24 18.94
N GLY A 253 -16.65 18.07 17.88
CA GLY A 253 -18.10 18.20 17.91
C GLY A 253 -18.73 17.24 18.92
N LEU A 254 -19.69 17.72 19.70
CA LEU A 254 -20.40 16.93 20.72
C LEU A 254 -21.82 16.63 20.25
N GLN A 255 -22.20 15.37 20.31
CA GLN A 255 -23.55 14.92 20.04
C GLN A 255 -24.03 13.96 21.12
N GLU A 256 -25.15 14.32 21.80
CA GLU A 256 -25.80 13.42 22.74
C GLU A 256 -26.76 12.52 21.99
N VAL A 257 -26.64 11.23 22.15
CA VAL A 257 -27.46 10.24 21.45
C VAL A 257 -27.85 9.11 22.39
N THR A 258 -29.14 8.83 22.47
CA THR A 258 -29.65 7.65 23.20
C THR A 258 -29.57 6.43 22.28
N PHE A 259 -28.69 5.50 22.59
CA PHE A 259 -28.53 4.24 21.85
C PHE A 259 -29.47 3.16 22.41
N GLY A 260 -30.68 3.07 21.83
CA GLY A 260 -31.60 1.97 22.05
C GLY A 260 -31.47 0.87 20.99
N ARG A 261 -32.13 -0.27 21.20
CA ARG A 261 -32.07 -1.45 20.28
C ARG A 261 -32.41 -1.12 18.83
N TYR A 262 -33.34 -0.22 18.59
CA TYR A 262 -33.75 0.20 17.25
C TYR A 262 -32.61 0.99 16.55
N ARG A 263 -32.04 1.97 17.24
CA ARG A 263 -30.94 2.77 16.71
C ARG A 263 -29.68 1.91 16.45
N MET A 264 -29.41 0.92 17.29
CA MET A 264 -28.32 -0.03 17.10
C MET A 264 -28.46 -0.79 15.77
N LYS A 265 -29.67 -1.30 15.48
CA LYS A 265 -29.93 -1.98 14.19
C LYS A 265 -29.75 -1.03 13.00
N ALA A 266 -30.27 0.20 13.12
CA ALA A 266 -30.11 1.22 12.07
C ALA A 266 -28.63 1.57 11.83
N TYR A 267 -27.85 1.71 12.90
CA TYR A 267 -26.41 1.94 12.82
C TYR A 267 -25.69 0.78 12.11
N GLN A 268 -25.91 -0.45 12.56
CA GLN A 268 -25.31 -1.64 11.93
C GLN A 268 -25.66 -1.73 10.44
N GLN A 269 -26.91 -1.44 10.07
CA GLN A 269 -27.30 -1.39 8.66
C GLN A 269 -26.57 -0.29 7.88
N THR A 270 -26.37 0.88 8.50
CA THR A 270 -25.59 1.98 7.88
C THR A 270 -24.15 1.58 7.64
N VAL A 271 -23.50 0.96 8.62
CA VAL A 271 -22.12 0.45 8.48
C VAL A 271 -22.02 -0.61 7.37
N GLN A 272 -22.95 -1.57 7.36
CA GLN A 272 -22.99 -2.60 6.31
C GLN A 272 -23.20 -1.98 4.92
N ASN A 273 -24.09 -1.03 4.79
CA ASN A 273 -24.34 -0.31 3.54
C ASN A 273 -23.11 0.49 3.09
N PHE A 274 -22.35 1.06 4.04
CA PHE A 274 -21.11 1.76 3.74
C PHE A 274 -20.03 0.81 3.20
N ILE A 275 -19.79 -0.31 3.89
CA ILE A 275 -18.85 -1.36 3.43
C ILE A 275 -19.25 -1.86 2.04
N GLN A 276 -20.53 -2.12 1.82
CA GLN A 276 -21.05 -2.60 0.55
C GLN A 276 -20.86 -1.58 -0.58
N ARG A 277 -21.14 -0.30 -0.33
CA ARG A 277 -20.91 0.79 -1.31
C ARG A 277 -19.44 0.89 -1.71
N LEU A 278 -18.51 0.84 -0.75
CA LEU A 278 -17.08 0.86 -1.03
C LEU A 278 -16.66 -0.37 -1.85
N ARG A 279 -17.16 -1.56 -1.51
CA ARG A 279 -16.90 -2.80 -2.25
C ARG A 279 -17.40 -2.71 -3.70
N GLU A 280 -18.61 -2.22 -3.91
CA GLU A 280 -19.17 -2.06 -5.27
C GLU A 280 -18.40 -1.03 -6.09
N TYR A 281 -18.04 0.09 -5.46
CA TYR A 281 -17.24 1.13 -6.09
C TYR A 281 -15.88 0.60 -6.56
N THR A 282 -15.19 -0.13 -5.70
CA THR A 282 -13.86 -0.71 -5.96
C THR A 282 -13.95 -1.81 -7.03
N THR A 283 -14.91 -2.72 -6.93
CA THR A 283 -15.12 -3.81 -7.89
C THR A 283 -15.36 -3.28 -9.30
N LYS A 284 -16.22 -2.27 -9.46
CA LYS A 284 -16.52 -1.65 -10.77
C LYS A 284 -15.29 -1.04 -11.44
N ARG A 285 -14.22 -0.75 -10.71
CA ARG A 285 -12.98 -0.12 -11.19
C ARG A 285 -11.77 -1.05 -11.23
N GLY A 286 -11.97 -2.34 -10.96
CA GLY A 286 -10.87 -3.31 -10.92
C GLY A 286 -9.91 -3.10 -9.74
N ILE A 287 -10.39 -2.46 -8.67
CA ILE A 287 -9.66 -2.28 -7.42
C ILE A 287 -9.95 -3.48 -6.54
N ASN A 288 -8.92 -4.13 -6.01
CA ASN A 288 -9.09 -5.19 -5.01
C ASN A 288 -9.50 -4.59 -3.67
N PHE A 289 -10.52 -5.16 -3.05
CA PHE A 289 -11.08 -4.68 -1.78
C PHE A 289 -11.04 -5.76 -0.71
N PHE A 290 -10.53 -5.39 0.45
CA PHE A 290 -10.49 -6.21 1.66
C PHE A 290 -11.05 -5.42 2.83
N MET A 291 -11.87 -6.04 3.65
CA MET A 291 -12.31 -5.49 4.93
C MET A 291 -11.66 -6.31 6.04
N ALA A 292 -10.99 -5.63 6.97
CA ALA A 292 -10.28 -6.23 8.07
C ALA A 292 -10.65 -5.52 9.39
N PRO A 293 -11.32 -6.22 10.33
CA PRO A 293 -11.44 -5.72 11.69
C PRO A 293 -10.05 -5.58 12.34
N SER A 294 -9.84 -4.53 13.15
CA SER A 294 -8.53 -4.27 13.78
C SER A 294 -8.07 -5.39 14.73
N ASN A 295 -8.97 -6.23 15.19
CA ASN A 295 -8.68 -7.42 16.02
C ASN A 295 -8.47 -8.72 15.20
N MET A 296 -8.49 -8.63 13.86
CA MET A 296 -8.23 -9.78 13.00
C MET A 296 -6.79 -10.28 13.16
N ASP A 297 -6.60 -11.60 13.11
CA ASP A 297 -5.23 -12.12 13.04
C ASP A 297 -4.58 -11.68 11.72
N LEU A 298 -3.45 -11.02 11.85
CA LEU A 298 -2.66 -10.54 10.71
C LEU A 298 -2.30 -11.67 9.74
N GLN A 299 -2.02 -12.88 10.23
CA GLN A 299 -1.74 -14.04 9.39
C GLN A 299 -2.96 -14.42 8.54
N ASP A 300 -4.15 -14.37 9.10
CA ASP A 300 -5.39 -14.68 8.39
C ASP A 300 -5.65 -13.67 7.26
N LEU A 301 -5.44 -12.39 7.51
CA LEU A 301 -5.54 -11.35 6.47
C LEU A 301 -4.53 -11.61 5.35
N LEU A 302 -3.26 -11.80 5.70
CA LEU A 302 -2.17 -11.91 4.74
C LEU A 302 -2.22 -13.22 3.95
N LEU A 303 -2.42 -14.35 4.64
CA LEU A 303 -2.30 -15.67 4.02
C LEU A 303 -3.59 -16.16 3.38
N LYS A 304 -4.75 -15.77 3.91
CA LYS A 304 -6.04 -16.25 3.42
C LYS A 304 -6.72 -15.27 2.48
N GLN A 305 -6.73 -13.98 2.79
CA GLN A 305 -7.47 -12.99 2.01
C GLN A 305 -6.63 -12.42 0.86
N LEU A 306 -5.43 -11.92 1.14
CA LEU A 306 -4.58 -11.33 0.11
C LEU A 306 -4.07 -12.37 -0.90
N ARG A 307 -3.88 -13.62 -0.50
CA ARG A 307 -3.52 -14.70 -1.41
C ARG A 307 -4.63 -15.06 -2.38
N LYS A 308 -5.89 -15.13 -1.93
CA LYS A 308 -7.04 -15.45 -2.79
C LYS A 308 -7.29 -14.43 -3.89
N SER A 309 -6.86 -13.20 -3.70
CA SER A 309 -7.07 -12.10 -4.64
C SER A 309 -5.95 -11.91 -5.66
N GLU A 310 -5.05 -12.87 -5.79
CA GLU A 310 -3.88 -12.80 -6.69
C GLU A 310 -2.96 -11.58 -6.42
N VAL A 311 -2.99 -11.01 -5.23
CA VAL A 311 -2.02 -9.98 -4.81
C VAL A 311 -0.69 -10.63 -4.44
N TRP A 312 -0.75 -11.89 -3.98
CA TRP A 312 0.40 -12.69 -3.52
C TRP A 312 0.42 -14.06 -4.21
N GLY A 313 1.62 -14.55 -4.48
CA GLY A 313 1.90 -15.88 -5.00
C GLY A 313 2.99 -16.59 -4.23
#